data_ca8a2d36e3c0636b433b7d59ac250298
#
_entry.id   ca8a2d36e3c0636b433b7d59ac250298
#
_cell.length_a   1.000
_cell.length_b   1.000
_cell.length_c   1.000
_cell.angle_alpha   90.00
_cell.angle_beta   90.00
_cell.angle_gamma   90.00
#
_symmetry.space_group_name_H-M   'P 1'
#
loop_
_entity.id
_entity.type
_entity.pdbx_description
1 polymer ?
#
loop_
_entity_poly.entity_id
_entity_poly.type
_entity_poly.pdbx_seq_one_letter_code
_entity_poly.pdbx_strand_id
1 'polypeptide(L)'
;MGHPWEFLAICKAMIETQIYPDFIVVDGTEGGTGAAPLEFTDHVGMPLREGLNFVHNALIGINARHRIKIGASGKIASAFDIARAMALGADWCNSARGFMFALGCIQSQSCHTDRCPTGVSTQDRNRQRALVVVDKSERVYNFHRATIEALAELVAAAGLDHPSEFAPAHFSRRISQHEVKGFDELYRALKPGELLEVTSDKRFAAQWSMADAGQFRVAAAA
;
A
#
# COMPACT_ATOMS: atom_id res chain seq x y z
N MET A 1 -4.94 4.26 -4.99
CA MET A 1 -5.94 5.24 -4.53
C MET A 1 -6.05 6.36 -5.56
N GLY A 2 -7.28 6.79 -5.89
CA GLY A 2 -7.54 7.91 -6.80
C GLY A 2 -7.41 9.27 -6.10
N HIS A 3 -8.42 10.09 -6.22
CA HIS A 3 -8.41 11.40 -5.57
C HIS A 3 -8.68 11.32 -4.05
N PRO A 4 -8.04 12.17 -3.24
CA PRO A 4 -8.22 12.19 -1.78
C PRO A 4 -9.68 12.37 -1.33
N TRP A 5 -10.43 13.26 -1.98
CA TRP A 5 -11.84 13.53 -1.62
C TRP A 5 -12.74 12.30 -1.83
N GLU A 6 -12.42 11.39 -2.76
CA GLU A 6 -13.19 10.15 -2.98
C GLU A 6 -13.12 9.25 -1.75
N PHE A 7 -11.93 9.07 -1.17
CA PHE A 7 -11.78 8.31 0.06
C PHE A 7 -12.42 9.04 1.26
N LEU A 8 -12.31 10.35 1.32
CA LEU A 8 -12.98 11.15 2.37
C LEU A 8 -14.50 11.14 2.23
N ALA A 9 -15.04 11.01 1.00
CA ALA A 9 -16.48 10.76 0.78
C ALA A 9 -16.91 9.41 1.38
N ILE A 10 -16.11 8.36 1.20
CA ILE A 10 -16.34 7.07 1.89
C ILE A 10 -16.29 7.25 3.41
N CYS A 11 -15.33 8.02 3.93
CA CYS A 11 -15.26 8.33 5.36
C CYS A 11 -16.55 9.01 5.87
N LYS A 12 -17.06 10.01 5.14
CA LYS A 12 -18.33 10.67 5.47
C LYS A 12 -19.51 9.72 5.41
N ALA A 13 -19.58 8.86 4.38
CA ALA A 13 -20.63 7.84 4.28
C ALA A 13 -20.57 6.86 5.46
N MET A 14 -19.40 6.41 5.91
CA MET A 14 -19.23 5.58 7.11
C MET A 14 -19.75 6.30 8.38
N ILE A 15 -19.48 7.60 8.50
CA ILE A 15 -19.98 8.40 9.63
C ILE A 15 -21.51 8.50 9.61
N GLU A 16 -22.09 8.82 8.44
CA GLU A 16 -23.54 9.02 8.29
C GLU A 16 -24.33 7.73 8.48
N THR A 17 -23.85 6.62 7.90
CA THR A 17 -24.54 5.34 7.95
C THR A 17 -24.21 4.50 9.19
N GLN A 18 -23.13 4.81 9.90
CA GLN A 18 -22.56 4.00 10.98
C GLN A 18 -22.16 2.58 10.54
N ILE A 19 -21.95 2.36 9.23
CA ILE A 19 -21.49 1.10 8.64
C ILE A 19 -20.00 1.23 8.32
N TYR A 20 -19.21 0.32 8.87
CA TYR A 20 -17.75 0.32 8.71
C TYR A 20 -17.29 -1.02 8.15
N PRO A 21 -16.38 -1.05 7.17
CA PRO A 21 -15.78 -2.31 6.72
C PRO A 21 -14.82 -2.86 7.79
N ASP A 22 -14.61 -4.18 7.78
CA ASP A 22 -13.62 -4.80 8.68
C ASP A 22 -12.19 -4.43 8.29
N PHE A 23 -11.95 -4.25 6.99
CA PHE A 23 -10.66 -3.84 6.47
C PHE A 23 -10.74 -3.06 5.16
N ILE A 24 -9.67 -2.35 4.85
CA ILE A 24 -9.46 -1.64 3.58
C ILE A 24 -8.08 -2.03 3.05
N VAL A 25 -8.00 -2.40 1.78
CA VAL A 25 -6.71 -2.57 1.11
C VAL A 25 -6.38 -1.30 0.33
N VAL A 26 -5.27 -0.68 0.69
CA VAL A 26 -4.72 0.46 -0.04
C VAL A 26 -3.77 -0.08 -1.10
N ASP A 27 -4.17 0.06 -2.36
CA ASP A 27 -3.31 -0.26 -3.49
C ASP A 27 -2.72 1.03 -4.06
N GLY A 28 -1.39 1.08 -4.14
CA GLY A 28 -0.66 2.18 -4.77
C GLY A 28 -0.62 2.01 -6.28
N THR A 29 -0.36 3.09 -7.02
CA THR A 29 -0.17 3.06 -8.47
C THR A 29 1.19 2.52 -8.90
N GLU A 30 1.86 1.79 -8.04
CA GLU A 30 3.22 1.28 -8.22
C GLU A 30 3.21 -0.22 -8.51
N GLY A 31 2.18 -0.73 -9.07
CA GLY A 31 2.02 -2.14 -9.33
C GLY A 31 1.17 -2.38 -10.55
N GLY A 32 0.42 -3.41 -10.50
CA GLY A 32 -0.43 -3.84 -11.59
C GLY A 32 0.09 -5.05 -12.30
N THR A 33 -0.74 -5.58 -13.15
CA THR A 33 -0.38 -6.71 -14.00
C THR A 33 0.56 -6.24 -15.10
N GLY A 34 1.39 -7.14 -15.65
CA GLY A 34 2.17 -6.84 -16.83
C GLY A 34 1.33 -6.54 -18.08
N ALA A 35 0.01 -6.56 -17.95
CA ALA A 35 -0.95 -6.16 -18.97
C ALA A 35 -1.31 -4.68 -18.90
N ALA A 36 -1.09 -4.02 -17.77
CA ALA A 36 -1.41 -2.61 -17.63
C ALA A 36 -0.39 -1.75 -18.40
N PRO A 37 -0.84 -0.70 -19.12
CA PRO A 37 0.05 0.31 -19.66
C PRO A 37 0.93 0.92 -18.56
N LEU A 38 2.17 1.30 -18.90
CA LEU A 38 3.14 1.83 -17.94
C LEU A 38 2.61 3.09 -17.23
N GLU A 39 1.87 3.92 -17.93
CA GLU A 39 1.26 5.14 -17.40
C GLU A 39 0.31 4.82 -16.23
N PHE A 40 -0.51 3.78 -16.37
CA PHE A 40 -1.42 3.34 -15.29
C PHE A 40 -0.70 2.59 -14.17
N THR A 41 0.45 2.01 -14.47
CA THR A 41 1.23 1.25 -13.48
C THR A 41 2.01 2.16 -12.56
N ASP A 42 2.51 3.31 -13.06
CA ASP A 42 3.46 4.12 -12.33
C ASP A 42 3.05 5.60 -12.19
N HIS A 43 2.02 6.09 -12.89
CA HIS A 43 1.76 7.53 -12.97
C HIS A 43 0.32 7.96 -12.71
N VAL A 44 -0.67 7.06 -12.76
CA VAL A 44 -2.08 7.42 -12.55
C VAL A 44 -2.55 6.99 -11.18
N GLY A 45 -2.82 7.94 -10.30
CA GLY A 45 -3.25 7.76 -8.92
C GLY A 45 -2.14 8.05 -7.91
N MET A 46 -2.39 7.72 -6.65
CA MET A 46 -1.49 8.03 -5.56
C MET A 46 -0.52 6.87 -5.28
N PRO A 47 0.80 7.10 -5.16
CA PRO A 47 1.77 6.10 -4.74
C PRO A 47 1.40 5.47 -3.38
N LEU A 48 1.86 4.23 -3.14
CA LEU A 48 1.44 3.46 -1.96
C LEU A 48 1.70 4.20 -0.65
N ARG A 49 2.89 4.77 -0.45
CA ARG A 49 3.26 5.40 0.83
C ARG A 49 2.38 6.59 1.16
N GLU A 50 2.16 7.44 0.18
CA GLU A 50 1.30 8.61 0.29
C GLU A 50 -0.15 8.20 0.51
N GLY A 51 -0.64 7.23 -0.27
CA GLY A 51 -1.99 6.70 -0.15
C GLY A 51 -2.24 6.00 1.19
N LEU A 52 -1.30 5.19 1.64
CA LEU A 52 -1.38 4.48 2.92
C LEU A 52 -1.40 5.46 4.10
N ASN A 53 -0.47 6.42 4.11
CA ASN A 53 -0.44 7.46 5.13
C ASN A 53 -1.70 8.31 5.12
N PHE A 54 -2.23 8.63 3.94
CA PHE A 54 -3.48 9.40 3.82
C PHE A 54 -4.68 8.63 4.39
N VAL A 55 -4.87 7.36 3.99
CA VAL A 55 -5.95 6.50 4.48
C VAL A 55 -5.85 6.30 5.98
N HIS A 56 -4.65 5.97 6.49
CA HIS A 56 -4.40 5.78 7.91
C HIS A 56 -4.78 7.03 8.71
N ASN A 57 -4.34 8.21 8.27
CA ASN A 57 -4.65 9.48 8.92
C ASN A 57 -6.14 9.85 8.82
N ALA A 58 -6.78 9.62 7.68
CA ALA A 58 -8.21 9.87 7.54
C ALA A 58 -9.02 9.04 8.54
N LEU A 59 -8.67 7.75 8.71
CA LEU A 59 -9.32 6.88 9.68
C LEU A 59 -9.06 7.30 11.14
N ILE A 60 -7.86 7.80 11.46
CA ILE A 60 -7.57 8.43 12.76
C ILE A 60 -8.45 9.66 12.94
N GLY A 61 -8.49 10.53 11.93
CA GLY A 61 -9.25 11.79 11.97
C GLY A 61 -10.75 11.63 12.17
N ILE A 62 -11.32 10.48 11.79
CA ILE A 62 -12.73 10.14 12.03
C ILE A 62 -12.94 9.16 13.21
N ASN A 63 -11.93 8.90 14.01
CA ASN A 63 -11.98 7.92 15.11
C ASN A 63 -12.33 6.48 14.70
N ALA A 64 -12.04 6.08 13.46
CA ALA A 64 -12.39 4.74 12.94
C ALA A 64 -11.19 3.79 12.81
N ARG A 65 -9.95 4.27 12.98
CA ARG A 65 -8.73 3.46 12.74
C ARG A 65 -8.67 2.17 13.57
N HIS A 66 -9.15 2.19 14.79
CA HIS A 66 -9.17 1.03 15.67
C HIS A 66 -10.19 -0.05 15.25
N ARG A 67 -11.18 0.33 14.44
CA ARG A 67 -12.24 -0.57 13.94
C ARG A 67 -11.88 -1.19 12.59
N ILE A 68 -11.03 -0.53 11.80
CA ILE A 68 -10.76 -0.89 10.41
C ILE A 68 -9.28 -1.26 10.27
N LYS A 69 -9.03 -2.48 9.80
CA LYS A 69 -7.69 -2.93 9.47
C LYS A 69 -7.26 -2.41 8.10
N ILE A 70 -5.95 -2.16 7.91
CA ILE A 70 -5.40 -1.66 6.65
C ILE A 70 -4.41 -2.66 6.07
N GLY A 71 -4.69 -3.14 4.86
CA GLY A 71 -3.74 -3.87 4.03
C GLY A 71 -3.00 -2.93 3.09
N ALA A 72 -1.72 -3.13 2.91
CA ALA A 72 -0.91 -2.39 1.94
C ALA A 72 -0.56 -3.25 0.73
N SER A 73 -0.77 -2.72 -0.48
CA SER A 73 -0.47 -3.38 -1.76
C SER A 73 0.20 -2.39 -2.73
N GLY A 74 1.30 -2.78 -3.33
CA GLY A 74 2.04 -1.98 -4.31
C GLY A 74 3.55 -2.10 -4.16
N LYS A 75 4.20 -2.81 -5.07
CA LYS A 75 5.68 -3.05 -5.10
C LYS A 75 6.29 -3.51 -3.76
N ILE A 76 5.53 -4.20 -2.93
CA ILE A 76 6.04 -4.85 -1.73
C ILE A 76 6.80 -6.11 -2.16
N ALA A 77 8.13 -6.10 -2.01
CA ALA A 77 8.99 -7.19 -2.45
C ALA A 77 9.99 -7.64 -1.38
N SER A 78 10.40 -6.76 -0.48
CA SER A 78 11.39 -7.03 0.55
C SER A 78 10.82 -6.88 1.96
N ALA A 79 11.51 -7.45 2.95
CA ALA A 79 11.21 -7.27 4.36
C ALA A 79 11.19 -5.77 4.77
N PHE A 80 12.10 -4.98 4.20
CA PHE A 80 12.14 -3.54 4.45
C PHE A 80 10.91 -2.80 3.91
N ASP A 81 10.36 -3.24 2.76
CA ASP A 81 9.10 -2.67 2.25
C ASP A 81 7.94 -2.97 3.18
N ILE A 82 7.90 -4.18 3.76
CA ILE A 82 6.89 -4.58 4.76
C ILE A 82 7.03 -3.71 6.01
N ALA A 83 8.22 -3.66 6.61
CA ALA A 83 8.48 -2.88 7.83
C ALA A 83 8.09 -1.41 7.65
N ARG A 84 8.46 -0.82 6.53
CA ARG A 84 8.13 0.57 6.18
C ARG A 84 6.62 0.80 5.97
N ALA A 85 5.92 -0.14 5.34
CA ALA A 85 4.47 -0.04 5.17
C ALA A 85 3.75 -0.17 6.53
N MET A 86 4.20 -1.07 7.40
CA MET A 86 3.64 -1.21 8.75
C MET A 86 3.87 0.06 9.57
N ALA A 87 5.05 0.67 9.49
CA ALA A 87 5.31 1.95 10.14
C ALA A 87 4.40 3.10 9.66
N LEU A 88 3.91 3.04 8.43
CA LEU A 88 2.97 4.01 7.87
C LEU A 88 1.49 3.65 8.11
N GLY A 89 1.22 2.62 8.88
CA GLY A 89 -0.12 2.27 9.37
C GLY A 89 -0.75 1.04 8.72
N ALA A 90 0.00 0.21 7.98
CA ALA A 90 -0.51 -1.07 7.52
C ALA A 90 -0.59 -2.09 8.67
N ASP A 91 -1.64 -2.91 8.70
CA ASP A 91 -1.74 -4.07 9.58
C ASP A 91 -1.18 -5.34 8.90
N TRP A 92 -1.18 -5.38 7.56
CA TRP A 92 -0.51 -6.42 6.77
C TRP A 92 -0.11 -5.90 5.38
N CYS A 93 0.68 -6.68 4.66
CA CYS A 93 1.14 -6.36 3.31
C CYS A 93 0.82 -7.48 2.32
N ASN A 94 0.36 -7.11 1.12
CA ASN A 94 0.21 -8.00 -0.01
C ASN A 94 1.45 -7.91 -0.90
N SER A 95 2.14 -9.03 -1.10
CA SER A 95 3.29 -9.11 -1.99
C SER A 95 2.94 -9.97 -3.21
N ALA A 96 2.84 -9.35 -4.37
CA ALA A 96 2.62 -10.04 -5.63
C ALA A 96 3.92 -10.18 -6.44
N ARG A 97 4.60 -9.06 -6.70
CA ARG A 97 5.77 -9.01 -7.58
C ARG A 97 6.94 -9.83 -7.05
N GLY A 98 7.20 -9.80 -5.75
CA GLY A 98 8.24 -10.61 -5.13
C GLY A 98 8.02 -12.11 -5.37
N PHE A 99 6.80 -12.60 -5.15
CA PHE A 99 6.43 -13.99 -5.41
C PHE A 99 6.45 -14.35 -6.90
N MET A 100 6.09 -13.43 -7.79
CA MET A 100 6.25 -13.63 -9.23
C MET A 100 7.71 -13.84 -9.62
N PHE A 101 8.66 -13.11 -9.03
CA PHE A 101 10.09 -13.32 -9.23
C PHE A 101 10.55 -14.68 -8.70
N ALA A 102 10.06 -15.10 -7.54
CA ALA A 102 10.34 -16.44 -7.01
C ALA A 102 9.88 -17.53 -7.97
N LEU A 103 8.75 -17.37 -8.65
CA LEU A 103 8.27 -18.25 -9.71
C LEU A 103 9.13 -18.23 -10.98
N GLY A 104 9.92 -17.18 -11.21
CA GLY A 104 10.78 -17.02 -12.37
C GLY A 104 10.33 -15.98 -13.38
N CYS A 105 9.49 -15.01 -12.96
CA CYS A 105 9.15 -13.87 -13.79
C CYS A 105 10.40 -13.03 -14.07
N ILE A 106 10.62 -12.68 -15.33
CA ILE A 106 11.76 -11.88 -15.80
C ILE A 106 11.35 -10.47 -16.23
N GLN A 107 10.13 -10.05 -15.90
CA GLN A 107 9.57 -8.74 -16.30
C GLN A 107 9.56 -8.49 -17.81
N SER A 108 9.25 -9.50 -18.60
CA SER A 108 9.15 -9.35 -20.08
C SER A 108 8.01 -8.42 -20.52
N GLN A 109 7.11 -8.06 -19.61
CA GLN A 109 5.93 -7.20 -19.83
C GLN A 109 4.99 -7.66 -20.95
N SER A 110 5.11 -8.94 -21.35
CA SER A 110 4.27 -9.57 -22.37
C SER A 110 3.14 -10.44 -21.81
N CYS A 111 2.74 -10.19 -20.56
CA CYS A 111 1.76 -11.01 -19.84
C CYS A 111 0.38 -11.01 -20.51
N HIS A 112 -0.01 -9.92 -21.17
CA HIS A 112 -1.28 -9.76 -21.87
C HIS A 112 -1.34 -10.45 -23.25
N THR A 113 -0.19 -10.93 -23.75
CA THR A 113 -0.08 -11.50 -25.10
C THR A 113 -0.17 -13.02 -25.14
N ASP A 114 -0.29 -13.67 -24.00
CA ASP A 114 -0.19 -15.13 -23.82
C ASP A 114 1.19 -15.71 -24.23
N ARG A 115 2.21 -14.86 -24.42
CA ARG A 115 3.56 -15.22 -24.90
C ARG A 115 4.62 -15.09 -23.82
N CYS A 116 4.24 -15.27 -22.53
CA CYS A 116 5.21 -15.21 -21.44
C CYS A 116 6.38 -16.19 -21.68
N PRO A 117 7.64 -15.71 -21.76
CA PRO A 117 8.77 -16.57 -22.11
C PRO A 117 9.12 -17.61 -21.01
N THR A 118 8.73 -17.34 -19.77
CA THR A 118 9.01 -18.20 -18.60
C THR A 118 7.82 -19.06 -18.18
N GLY A 119 6.69 -18.99 -18.90
CA GLY A 119 5.50 -19.77 -18.60
C GLY A 119 4.65 -19.27 -17.42
N VAL A 120 5.09 -18.24 -16.70
CA VAL A 120 4.44 -17.77 -15.45
C VAL A 120 3.06 -17.16 -15.71
N SER A 121 2.90 -16.49 -16.87
CA SER A 121 1.67 -15.78 -17.24
C SER A 121 1.25 -16.11 -18.65
N THR A 122 0.84 -17.36 -18.87
CA THR A 122 0.37 -17.84 -20.20
C THR A 122 -0.54 -19.04 -20.03
N GLN A 123 -1.45 -19.26 -20.98
CA GLN A 123 -2.27 -20.46 -21.11
C GLN A 123 -1.64 -21.48 -22.10
N ASP A 124 -0.56 -21.10 -22.79
CA ASP A 124 0.16 -22.02 -23.67
C ASP A 124 0.85 -23.13 -22.88
N ARG A 125 0.35 -24.35 -23.03
CA ARG A 125 0.85 -25.54 -22.35
C ARG A 125 2.34 -25.81 -22.63
N ASN A 126 2.85 -25.47 -23.81
CA ASN A 126 4.27 -25.68 -24.12
C ASN A 126 5.15 -24.73 -23.31
N ARG A 127 4.72 -23.48 -23.14
CA ARG A 127 5.41 -22.49 -22.31
C ARG A 127 5.28 -22.81 -20.82
N GLN A 128 4.11 -23.31 -20.38
CA GLN A 128 3.88 -23.72 -19.00
C GLN A 128 4.77 -24.89 -18.53
N ARG A 129 5.37 -25.65 -19.46
CA ARG A 129 6.32 -26.73 -19.09
C ARG A 129 7.52 -26.20 -18.29
N ALA A 130 7.85 -24.92 -18.39
CA ALA A 130 8.89 -24.28 -17.57
C ALA A 130 8.49 -24.11 -16.09
N LEU A 131 7.19 -24.25 -15.77
CA LEU A 131 6.69 -24.20 -14.40
C LEU A 131 6.63 -25.62 -13.79
N VAL A 132 7.79 -26.14 -13.43
CA VAL A 132 7.87 -27.40 -12.67
C VAL A 132 7.39 -27.12 -11.25
N VAL A 133 6.20 -27.61 -10.88
CA VAL A 133 5.51 -27.26 -9.63
C VAL A 133 6.36 -27.51 -8.40
N VAL A 134 7.04 -28.66 -8.31
CA VAL A 134 7.88 -29.01 -7.16
C VAL A 134 9.02 -28.00 -6.98
N ASP A 135 9.75 -27.67 -8.06
CA ASP A 135 10.82 -26.67 -8.05
C ASP A 135 10.30 -25.26 -7.68
N LYS A 136 9.17 -24.87 -8.27
CA LYS A 136 8.62 -23.52 -8.04
C LYS A 136 8.02 -23.38 -6.64
N SER A 137 7.40 -24.41 -6.10
CA SER A 137 6.88 -24.39 -4.72
C SER A 137 8.00 -24.23 -3.70
N GLU A 138 9.12 -24.95 -3.88
CA GLU A 138 10.29 -24.81 -3.02
C GLU A 138 10.90 -23.40 -3.09
N ARG A 139 11.01 -22.82 -4.29
CA ARG A 139 11.50 -21.45 -4.47
C ARG A 139 10.61 -20.42 -3.78
N VAL A 140 9.26 -20.56 -3.90
CA VAL A 140 8.31 -19.69 -3.24
C VAL A 140 8.40 -19.81 -1.73
N TYR A 141 8.51 -21.05 -1.21
CA TYR A 141 8.71 -21.29 0.21
C TYR A 141 9.99 -20.63 0.74
N ASN A 142 11.11 -20.85 0.05
CA ASN A 142 12.40 -20.26 0.45
C ASN A 142 12.39 -18.73 0.39
N PHE A 143 11.77 -18.14 -0.64
CA PHE A 143 11.60 -16.68 -0.74
C PHE A 143 10.77 -16.14 0.42
N HIS A 144 9.64 -16.78 0.73
CA HIS A 144 8.78 -16.35 1.83
C HIS A 144 9.50 -16.47 3.17
N ARG A 145 10.12 -17.62 3.44
CA ARG A 145 10.88 -17.85 4.68
C ARG A 145 11.97 -16.80 4.87
N ALA A 146 12.82 -16.59 3.87
CA ALA A 146 13.90 -15.60 3.94
C ALA A 146 13.36 -14.16 4.14
N THR A 147 12.21 -13.84 3.55
CA THR A 147 11.56 -12.54 3.75
C THR A 147 11.10 -12.37 5.20
N ILE A 148 10.50 -13.40 5.81
CA ILE A 148 10.05 -13.34 7.21
C ILE A 148 11.23 -13.32 8.18
N GLU A 149 12.29 -14.11 7.93
CA GLU A 149 13.52 -14.07 8.71
C GLU A 149 14.15 -12.66 8.69
N ALA A 150 14.29 -12.07 7.52
CA ALA A 150 14.80 -10.70 7.38
C ALA A 150 13.88 -9.65 8.05
N LEU A 151 12.56 -9.85 8.06
CA LEU A 151 11.65 -8.97 8.80
C LEU A 151 11.86 -9.09 10.31
N ALA A 152 12.04 -10.32 10.82
CA ALA A 152 12.33 -10.55 12.24
C ALA A 152 13.66 -9.92 12.66
N GLU A 153 14.69 -9.98 11.80
CA GLU A 153 15.97 -9.29 12.05
C GLU A 153 15.79 -7.76 12.13
N LEU A 154 14.95 -7.17 11.26
CA LEU A 154 14.64 -5.73 11.32
C LEU A 154 13.92 -5.34 12.61
N VAL A 155 12.95 -6.16 13.06
CA VAL A 155 12.23 -5.97 14.33
C VAL A 155 13.22 -6.01 15.49
N ALA A 156 14.06 -7.03 15.55
CA ALA A 156 15.07 -7.18 16.62
C ALA A 156 16.10 -6.04 16.61
N ALA A 157 16.57 -5.63 15.43
CA ALA A 157 17.51 -4.52 15.29
C ALA A 157 16.92 -3.17 15.73
N ALA A 158 15.60 -3.00 15.60
CA ALA A 158 14.88 -1.82 16.09
C ALA A 158 14.57 -1.90 17.61
N GLY A 159 14.88 -3.01 18.27
CA GLY A 159 14.56 -3.24 19.69
C GLY A 159 13.08 -3.46 19.95
N LEU A 160 12.36 -4.02 18.97
CA LEU A 160 10.92 -4.28 19.02
C LEU A 160 10.65 -5.79 19.17
N ASP A 161 9.48 -6.13 19.69
CA ASP A 161 9.04 -7.53 19.85
C ASP A 161 8.15 -7.99 18.68
N HIS A 162 7.46 -7.05 18.02
CA HIS A 162 6.52 -7.38 16.94
C HIS A 162 6.57 -6.32 15.81
N PRO A 163 6.40 -6.70 14.53
CA PRO A 163 6.45 -5.75 13.43
C PRO A 163 5.33 -4.68 13.46
N SER A 164 4.22 -4.90 14.17
CA SER A 164 3.19 -3.87 14.38
C SER A 164 3.63 -2.70 15.26
N GLU A 165 4.78 -2.82 15.93
CA GLU A 165 5.36 -1.76 16.75
C GLU A 165 6.24 -0.80 15.95
N PHE A 166 6.48 -1.08 14.66
CA PHE A 166 7.13 -0.11 13.81
C PHE A 166 6.33 1.19 13.75
N ALA A 167 7.02 2.27 14.04
CA ALA A 167 6.50 3.63 13.97
C ALA A 167 7.30 4.45 12.95
N PRO A 168 6.74 5.55 12.43
CA PRO A 168 7.46 6.44 11.50
C PRO A 168 8.83 6.88 12.02
N ALA A 169 8.97 7.10 13.32
CA ALA A 169 10.24 7.50 13.94
C ALA A 169 11.40 6.50 13.77
N HIS A 170 11.10 5.22 13.49
CA HIS A 170 12.14 4.22 13.23
C HIS A 170 12.76 4.33 11.83
N PHE A 171 12.18 5.15 10.94
CA PHE A 171 12.61 5.25 9.55
C PHE A 171 13.02 6.65 9.18
N SER A 172 14.05 6.75 8.36
CA SER A 172 14.48 8.01 7.77
C SER A 172 14.63 7.89 6.25
N ARG A 173 14.50 9.00 5.57
CA ARG A 173 14.66 9.11 4.12
C ARG A 173 15.64 10.21 3.77
N ARG A 174 16.59 9.88 2.93
CA ARG A 174 17.44 10.89 2.28
C ARG A 174 16.60 11.64 1.24
N ILE A 175 16.44 12.94 1.46
CA ILE A 175 15.66 13.84 0.60
C ILE A 175 16.57 14.47 -0.46
N SER A 176 17.81 14.82 -0.08
CA SER A 176 18.81 15.36 -0.98
C SER A 176 20.20 14.85 -0.59
N GLN A 177 21.25 15.33 -1.23
CA GLN A 177 22.63 14.98 -0.88
C GLN A 177 22.99 15.40 0.56
N HIS A 178 22.36 16.45 1.09
CA HIS A 178 22.67 17.06 2.37
C HIS A 178 21.54 17.01 3.39
N GLU A 179 20.41 16.37 3.06
CA GLU A 179 19.22 16.36 3.91
C GLU A 179 18.67 14.94 4.08
N VAL A 180 18.50 14.55 5.33
CA VAL A 180 17.80 13.33 5.76
C VAL A 180 16.66 13.74 6.68
N LYS A 181 15.45 13.20 6.46
CA LYS A 181 14.28 13.44 7.32
C LYS A 181 13.73 12.12 7.86
N GLY A 182 13.27 12.15 9.11
CA GLY A 182 12.47 11.08 9.68
C GLY A 182 11.11 10.95 9.00
N PHE A 183 10.54 9.76 9.03
CA PHE A 183 9.18 9.57 8.49
C PHE A 183 8.13 10.29 9.34
N ASP A 184 8.37 10.50 10.63
CA ASP A 184 7.55 11.30 11.54
C ASP A 184 7.49 12.79 11.14
N GLU A 185 8.57 13.31 10.55
CA GLU A 185 8.58 14.66 9.97
C GLU A 185 7.87 14.72 8.62
N LEU A 186 8.02 13.67 7.79
CA LEU A 186 7.47 13.61 6.44
C LEU A 186 5.98 13.26 6.43
N TYR A 187 5.55 12.40 7.36
CA TYR A 187 4.23 11.79 7.41
C TYR A 187 3.56 12.12 8.75
N ARG A 188 3.20 13.39 8.94
CA ARG A 188 2.53 13.84 10.17
C ARG A 188 1.21 13.13 10.38
N ALA A 189 0.97 12.68 11.61
CA ALA A 189 -0.28 12.10 12.03
C ALA A 189 -1.32 13.18 12.38
N LEU A 190 -2.59 12.93 12.02
CA LEU A 190 -3.72 13.67 12.55
C LEU A 190 -3.99 13.22 14.00
N LYS A 191 -4.61 14.09 14.78
CA LYS A 191 -5.15 13.72 16.09
C LYS A 191 -6.44 12.89 15.92
N PRO A 192 -6.71 11.97 16.84
CA PRO A 192 -7.99 11.25 16.85
C PRO A 192 -9.17 12.23 16.83
N GLY A 193 -10.10 12.03 15.89
CA GLY A 193 -11.30 12.85 15.74
C GLY A 193 -11.10 14.22 15.08
N GLU A 194 -9.90 14.58 14.65
CA GLU A 194 -9.62 15.93 14.12
C GLU A 194 -10.45 16.29 12.87
N LEU A 195 -10.84 15.31 12.07
CA LEU A 195 -11.72 15.56 10.90
C LEU A 195 -13.21 15.70 11.26
N LEU A 196 -13.59 15.35 12.47
CA LEU A 196 -14.96 15.56 12.97
C LEU A 196 -15.18 17.00 13.48
N GLU A 197 -14.08 17.71 13.69
CA GLU A 197 -14.04 19.12 14.06
C GLU A 197 -13.51 19.96 12.88
N VAL A 198 -13.07 21.17 13.15
CA VAL A 198 -12.43 22.02 12.13
C VAL A 198 -10.94 21.73 12.08
N THR A 199 -10.52 20.93 11.09
CA THR A 199 -9.08 20.67 10.89
C THR A 199 -8.38 21.86 10.23
N SER A 200 -7.19 22.20 10.74
CA SER A 200 -6.27 23.16 10.12
C SER A 200 -5.25 22.49 9.19
N ASP A 201 -5.21 21.16 9.12
CA ASP A 201 -4.28 20.44 8.27
C ASP A 201 -4.66 20.62 6.79
N LYS A 202 -3.81 21.36 6.05
CA LYS A 202 -4.04 21.71 4.64
C LYS A 202 -4.15 20.51 3.71
N ARG A 203 -3.61 19.34 4.10
CA ARG A 203 -3.73 18.10 3.31
C ARG A 203 -5.16 17.57 3.30
N PHE A 204 -5.91 17.85 4.37
CA PHE A 204 -7.25 17.33 4.58
C PHE A 204 -8.34 18.40 4.45
N ALA A 205 -8.12 19.61 4.95
CA ALA A 205 -9.17 20.65 5.04
C ALA A 205 -9.92 20.87 3.73
N ALA A 206 -9.20 21.17 2.65
CA ALA A 206 -9.80 21.39 1.34
C ALA A 206 -10.48 20.13 0.78
N GLN A 207 -9.82 18.98 0.91
CA GLN A 207 -10.32 17.70 0.40
C GLN A 207 -11.56 17.23 1.18
N TRP A 208 -11.60 17.49 2.50
CA TRP A 208 -12.74 17.18 3.35
C TRP A 208 -13.97 18.02 3.00
N SER A 209 -13.78 19.31 2.67
CA SER A 209 -14.88 20.15 2.23
C SER A 209 -15.44 19.77 0.86
N MET A 210 -14.60 19.23 -0.03
CA MET A 210 -15.00 18.74 -1.36
C MET A 210 -15.70 17.38 -1.31
N ALA A 211 -15.48 16.60 -0.28
CA ALA A 211 -16.03 15.25 -0.16
C ALA A 211 -17.53 15.28 0.16
N ASP A 212 -18.29 14.39 -0.49
CA ASP A 212 -19.74 14.23 -0.32
C ASP A 212 -20.04 12.75 -0.11
N ALA A 213 -20.76 12.39 0.94
CA ALA A 213 -21.10 11.01 1.27
C ALA A 213 -21.94 10.30 0.19
N GLY A 214 -22.72 11.05 -0.58
CA GLY A 214 -23.61 10.53 -1.61
C GLY A 214 -22.99 10.40 -3.00
N GLN A 215 -21.81 10.97 -3.25
CA GLN A 215 -21.20 10.98 -4.58
C GLN A 215 -19.70 11.27 -4.55
N PHE A 216 -19.00 10.81 -5.61
CA PHE A 216 -17.56 11.10 -5.79
C PHE A 216 -17.30 12.35 -6.65
N ARG A 217 -18.32 12.92 -7.27
CA ARG A 217 -18.16 14.17 -8.05
C ARG A 217 -18.00 15.33 -7.08
N VAL A 218 -17.00 16.16 -7.33
CA VAL A 218 -16.87 17.43 -6.62
C VAL A 218 -18.07 18.30 -6.99
N ALA A 219 -18.78 18.83 -6.00
CA ALA A 219 -19.79 19.83 -6.25
C ALA A 219 -19.13 20.99 -7.00
N ALA A 220 -19.71 21.42 -8.13
CA ALA A 220 -19.27 22.62 -8.81
C ALA A 220 -19.28 23.75 -7.79
N ALA A 221 -18.14 24.44 -7.64
CA ALA A 221 -18.11 25.63 -6.80
C ALA A 221 -19.19 26.60 -7.31
N ALA A 222 -20.16 26.86 -6.45
CA ALA A 222 -21.23 27.83 -6.75
C ALA A 222 -20.66 29.24 -6.75
#